data_ab603756d6f7e5c7c73755c430fc1472
#
_entry.id   ab603756d6f7e5c7c73755c430fc1472
#
_cell.length_a   1.000
_cell.length_b   1.000
_cell.length_c   1.000
_cell.angle_alpha   90.00
_cell.angle_beta   90.00
_cell.angle_gamma   90.00
#
_symmetry.space_group_name_H-M   'P 1'
#
loop_
_entity.id
_entity.type
_entity.pdbx_description
1 polymer ?
#
loop_
_entity_poly.entity_id
_entity_poly.type
_entity_poly.pdbx_seq_one_letter_code
_entity_poly.pdbx_strand_id
1 'polypeptide(L)'
;MGXSRTXFCXHILXAVMLSSIIVISPLRLGAETLRDSVSAGLDNSDVLAAKQQSFVATRQAIGEAKSGKEITGTITLSDSELLRDSSSVSGGFKKRYSRSGSXVFSKTLADFGETDLKVDAARHSVDAARADYSSVEQSVILSLITAHLDVIAAREEASIRKSNIARLSAQRDAAQIRLANGSATPSDLAETDARLARAYSDEILTASALIDAEETYLSLTGXSAGELATPIVPGDMPLTILAAEQSAEQFHPDILSVIAAEKVARLQFPILEASVKPTLGLSLSASALDQTATSADKEELSATLTFSTPFLVTNSTRSLARKTLSSHNQSKFDVAEQKRKTRLAVRNAFRAFHASQGQLDAVMSEITAAQLLAENAAIEVEFGVKTMLDQLDAEQSLFDAKLRMAQTKQAVLLNAFKLVQAMGRLSPXXFDLIEKNIDLDLIPEPSSRXPYMLPISVGE
;
A
#
# COMPACT_ATOMS: atom_id res chain seq x y z
N MET A 1 13.41 76.68 -19.25
CA MET A 1 13.83 76.70 -17.85
C MET A 1 13.39 75.38 -17.23
N GLY A 2 14.11 74.45 -17.09
CA GLY A 2 15.43 74.13 -16.53
C GLY A 2 15.25 73.17 -15.40
N UNK A 3 15.69 71.99 -15.34
CA UNK A 3 16.15 71.27 -14.49
C UNK A 3 16.07 69.95 -14.48
N SER A 4 17.11 69.68 -14.91
CA SER A 4 17.86 68.45 -14.68
C SER A 4 17.91 68.04 -13.22
N ARG A 5 17.70 66.76 -12.97
CA ARG A 5 18.46 66.10 -11.92
C ARG A 5 18.50 64.58 -12.13
N THR A 6 19.71 64.22 -12.38
CA THR A 6 20.29 62.87 -12.45
C THR A 6 20.05 61.98 -11.23
N UNK A 7 19.65 60.70 -11.33
CA UNK A 7 19.54 59.79 -10.46
C UNK A 7 20.61 59.00 -10.27
N PHE A 8 20.97 58.70 -9.43
CA PHE A 8 22.08 57.91 -8.94
C PHE A 8 21.73 56.40 -8.95
N CYS A 9 22.41 55.70 -9.83
CA CYS A 9 22.33 54.23 -9.82
C CYS A 9 23.19 53.64 -8.69
N UNK A 10 22.65 53.05 -7.80
CA UNK A 10 23.27 52.35 -6.98
C UNK A 10 23.19 50.99 -7.29
N HIS A 11 24.13 50.42 -7.58
CA HIS A 11 24.40 49.00 -7.70
C HIS A 11 24.47 48.36 -6.34
N ILE A 12 23.39 47.71 -5.93
CA ILE A 12 23.47 46.78 -4.77
C ILE A 12 23.70 45.38 -5.38
N LEU A 13 24.96 44.96 -5.30
CA LEU A 13 25.33 43.58 -5.64
C LEU A 13 24.81 42.65 -4.53
N UNK A 14 23.87 42.05 -4.59
CA UNK A 14 23.46 41.17 -3.83
C UNK A 14 24.15 40.04 -3.99
N ALA A 15 24.96 39.69 -3.31
CA ALA A 15 25.63 38.43 -3.15
C ALA A 15 24.60 37.38 -2.68
N VAL A 16 24.07 36.61 -3.58
CA VAL A 16 23.29 35.41 -3.25
C VAL A 16 24.27 34.35 -2.75
N MET A 17 24.45 34.31 -1.43
CA MET A 17 25.09 33.17 -0.77
C MET A 17 24.16 31.97 -0.93
N LEU A 18 24.47 31.13 -1.89
CA LEU A 18 23.87 29.78 -1.97
C LEU A 18 24.43 28.98 -0.80
N SER A 19 23.74 29.02 0.34
CA SER A 19 24.03 28.11 1.46
C SER A 19 23.62 26.72 1.00
N SER A 20 24.59 25.98 0.43
CA SER A 20 24.44 24.53 0.26
C SER A 20 24.38 23.94 1.66
N ILE A 21 23.18 23.69 2.14
CA ILE A 21 22.98 22.87 3.35
C ILE A 21 23.41 21.47 2.95
N ILE A 22 24.67 21.15 3.21
CA ILE A 22 25.13 19.77 3.19
C ILE A 22 24.45 19.11 4.37
N VAL A 23 23.37 18.39 4.10
CA VAL A 23 22.75 17.52 5.09
C VAL A 23 23.79 16.41 5.35
N ILE A 24 24.64 16.65 6.34
CA ILE A 24 25.51 15.60 6.86
C ILE A 24 24.59 14.64 7.59
N SER A 25 24.14 13.60 6.88
CA SER A 25 23.48 12.49 7.54
C SER A 25 24.43 11.98 8.62
N PRO A 26 24.00 11.85 9.87
CA PRO A 26 24.87 11.28 10.88
C PRO A 26 25.30 9.89 10.44
N LEU A 27 26.60 9.65 10.34
CA LEU A 27 27.12 8.29 10.17
C LEU A 27 26.63 7.49 11.40
N ARG A 28 25.60 6.68 11.20
CA ARG A 28 25.18 5.72 12.22
C ARG A 28 26.28 4.64 12.25
N LEU A 29 27.09 4.67 13.32
CA LEU A 29 28.18 3.71 13.55
C LEU A 29 27.67 2.35 14.04
N GLY A 30 26.38 2.05 13.93
CA GLY A 30 25.81 0.76 14.31
C GLY A 30 25.15 0.08 13.12
N ALA A 31 25.02 -1.24 13.16
CA ALA A 31 24.29 -2.00 12.14
C ALA A 31 22.85 -1.50 12.09
N GLU A 32 22.33 -1.32 10.88
CA GLU A 32 20.97 -0.88 10.61
C GLU A 32 19.99 -1.98 11.02
N THR A 33 19.06 -1.63 11.90
CA THR A 33 18.11 -2.63 12.41
C THR A 33 16.92 -2.79 11.44
N LEU A 34 16.18 -3.89 11.59
CA LEU A 34 14.95 -4.11 10.81
C LEU A 34 13.97 -2.96 11.03
N ARG A 35 13.91 -2.41 12.25
CA ARG A 35 13.08 -1.23 12.55
C ARG A 35 13.45 -0.03 11.67
N ASP A 36 14.75 0.23 11.51
CA ASP A 36 15.21 1.36 10.68
C ASP A 36 14.84 1.16 9.21
N SER A 37 15.00 -0.08 8.69
CA SER A 37 14.62 -0.43 7.32
C SER A 37 13.11 -0.25 7.09
N VAL A 38 12.28 -0.72 8.03
CA VAL A 38 10.82 -0.58 7.94
C VAL A 38 10.44 0.90 8.00
N SER A 39 11.02 1.67 8.92
CA SER A 39 10.73 3.12 9.03
C SER A 39 11.06 3.84 7.72
N ALA A 40 12.25 3.62 7.20
CA ALA A 40 12.69 4.26 5.94
C ALA A 40 11.77 3.88 4.77
N GLY A 41 11.41 2.60 4.68
CA GLY A 41 10.56 2.12 3.58
C GLY A 41 9.12 2.61 3.68
N LEU A 42 8.56 2.74 4.89
CA LEU A 42 7.21 3.30 5.05
C LEU A 42 7.17 4.77 4.61
N ASP A 43 8.24 5.52 4.89
CA ASP A 43 8.34 6.92 4.47
C ASP A 43 8.57 7.08 2.97
N ASN A 44 9.21 6.09 2.34
CA ASN A 44 9.53 6.09 0.90
C ASN A 44 8.43 5.47 0.03
N SER A 45 7.35 4.93 0.61
CA SER A 45 6.40 4.10 -0.13
C SER A 45 5.36 4.93 -0.88
N ASP A 46 5.49 5.05 -2.19
CA ASP A 46 4.48 5.66 -3.06
C ASP A 46 3.15 4.87 -3.02
N VAL A 47 3.22 3.56 -2.82
CA VAL A 47 2.03 2.70 -2.72
C VAL A 47 1.18 3.12 -1.51
N LEU A 48 1.83 3.34 -0.36
CA LEU A 48 1.13 3.81 0.83
C LEU A 48 0.62 5.24 0.67
N ALA A 49 1.41 6.12 0.06
CA ALA A 49 0.99 7.50 -0.21
C ALA A 49 -0.26 7.52 -1.11
N ALA A 50 -0.26 6.72 -2.17
CA ALA A 50 -1.42 6.59 -3.06
C ALA A 50 -2.65 6.04 -2.33
N LYS A 51 -2.46 5.03 -1.47
CA LYS A 51 -3.56 4.43 -0.70
C LYS A 51 -4.11 5.41 0.34
N GLN A 52 -3.23 6.24 0.95
CA GLN A 52 -3.66 7.31 1.85
C GLN A 52 -4.55 8.33 1.13
N GLN A 53 -4.18 8.75 -0.09
CA GLN A 53 -5.00 9.66 -0.88
C GLN A 53 -6.36 9.02 -1.24
N SER A 54 -6.38 7.73 -1.56
CA SER A 54 -7.63 6.98 -1.78
C SER A 54 -8.51 6.97 -0.53
N PHE A 55 -7.92 6.80 0.65
CA PHE A 55 -8.64 6.88 1.93
C PHE A 55 -9.23 8.29 2.14
N VAL A 56 -8.43 9.33 1.92
CA VAL A 56 -8.89 10.73 2.05
C VAL A 56 -10.06 11.00 1.08
N ALA A 57 -9.98 10.52 -0.16
CA ALA A 57 -11.06 10.66 -1.14
C ALA A 57 -12.34 9.97 -0.65
N THR A 58 -12.23 8.74 -0.12
CA THR A 58 -13.39 8.01 0.41
C THR A 58 -14.01 8.75 1.62
N ARG A 59 -13.16 9.35 2.45
CA ARG A 59 -13.63 10.11 3.63
C ARG A 59 -14.47 11.32 3.23
N GLN A 60 -14.19 11.95 2.05
CA GLN A 60 -14.99 13.08 1.57
C GLN A 60 -16.45 12.68 1.26
N ALA A 61 -16.72 11.41 1.01
CA ALA A 61 -18.08 10.92 0.78
C ALA A 61 -19.01 11.19 1.99
N ILE A 62 -18.45 11.33 3.20
CA ILE A 62 -19.26 11.71 4.39
C ILE A 62 -19.80 13.14 4.21
N GLY A 63 -18.97 14.08 3.79
CA GLY A 63 -19.38 15.45 3.49
C GLY A 63 -20.41 15.49 2.37
N GLU A 64 -20.13 14.75 1.29
CA GLU A 64 -21.06 14.62 0.16
C GLU A 64 -22.42 14.08 0.63
N ALA A 65 -22.45 13.06 1.47
CA ALA A 65 -23.70 12.51 2.01
C ALA A 65 -24.45 13.54 2.87
N LYS A 66 -23.74 14.33 3.68
CA LYS A 66 -24.35 15.37 4.53
C LYS A 66 -24.97 16.49 3.71
N SER A 67 -24.48 16.77 2.51
CA SER A 67 -24.95 17.87 1.67
C SER A 67 -26.42 17.78 1.29
N GLY A 68 -27.04 16.60 1.42
CA GLY A 68 -28.49 16.42 1.19
C GLY A 68 -29.38 17.32 2.05
N LYS A 69 -28.88 17.83 3.17
CA LYS A 69 -29.62 18.77 4.06
C LYS A 69 -29.01 20.18 4.08
N GLU A 70 -28.01 20.46 3.25
CA GLU A 70 -27.38 21.77 3.21
C GLU A 70 -28.23 22.74 2.36
N ILE A 71 -27.93 24.03 2.50
CA ILE A 71 -28.56 25.08 1.67
C ILE A 71 -27.81 25.10 0.34
N THR A 72 -28.55 24.97 -0.76
CA THR A 72 -27.98 25.14 -2.09
C THR A 72 -28.45 26.47 -2.68
N GLY A 73 -27.56 27.14 -3.42
CA GLY A 73 -27.88 28.39 -4.10
C GLY A 73 -27.51 28.30 -5.57
N THR A 74 -28.44 28.67 -6.44
CA THR A 74 -28.21 28.66 -7.89
C THR A 74 -28.61 30.03 -8.45
N ILE A 75 -27.71 30.60 -9.26
CA ILE A 75 -28.00 31.78 -10.06
C ILE A 75 -28.07 31.34 -11.53
N THR A 76 -29.16 31.62 -12.17
CA THR A 76 -29.35 31.32 -13.59
C THR A 76 -29.62 32.62 -14.34
N LEU A 77 -28.84 32.88 -15.36
CA LEU A 77 -29.05 34.02 -16.28
C LEU A 77 -29.27 33.43 -17.68
N SER A 78 -30.34 33.84 -18.34
CA SER A 78 -30.59 33.37 -19.69
C SER A 78 -31.02 34.53 -20.60
N ASP A 79 -30.49 34.54 -21.82
CA ASP A 79 -30.85 35.47 -22.88
C ASP A 79 -31.24 34.62 -24.08
N SER A 80 -32.48 34.73 -24.50
CA SER A 80 -32.99 33.98 -25.65
C SER A 80 -33.60 34.89 -26.67
N GLU A 81 -33.29 34.68 -27.93
CA GLU A 81 -33.83 35.41 -29.08
C GLU A 81 -34.61 34.42 -29.95
N LEU A 82 -35.89 34.68 -30.12
CA LEU A 82 -36.74 33.88 -31.00
C LEU A 82 -36.62 34.46 -32.42
N LEU A 83 -36.00 33.75 -33.29
CA LEU A 83 -35.72 34.22 -34.66
C LEU A 83 -36.90 34.10 -35.59
N ARG A 84 -37.93 33.28 -35.25
CA ARG A 84 -39.12 33.12 -36.08
C ARG A 84 -40.31 32.74 -35.20
N ASP A 85 -41.41 33.47 -35.31
CA ASP A 85 -42.67 33.16 -34.69
C ASP A 85 -43.76 32.98 -35.76
N SER A 86 -44.35 31.78 -35.85
CA SER A 86 -45.41 31.48 -36.83
C SER A 86 -46.82 31.67 -36.26
N SER A 87 -46.93 32.15 -35.03
CA SER A 87 -48.24 32.30 -34.37
C SER A 87 -48.96 33.61 -34.68
N SER A 88 -48.37 34.54 -35.39
CA SER A 88 -49.01 35.81 -35.74
C SER A 88 -49.65 35.74 -37.12
N VAL A 89 -50.92 36.02 -37.17
CA VAL A 89 -51.79 35.96 -38.37
C VAL A 89 -51.45 37.05 -39.40
N SER A 90 -50.63 38.03 -39.05
CA SER A 90 -50.15 39.04 -40.00
C SER A 90 -48.65 38.88 -40.25
N GLY A 91 -48.31 38.19 -41.31
CA GLY A 91 -47.01 37.75 -41.69
C GLY A 91 -45.86 38.74 -41.66
N GLY A 92 -45.14 38.82 -40.58
CA GLY A 92 -43.90 39.55 -40.45
C GLY A 92 -42.98 38.91 -39.46
N PHE A 93 -41.68 38.87 -39.81
CA PHE A 93 -40.63 38.43 -38.87
C PHE A 93 -40.52 39.44 -37.73
N LYS A 94 -41.08 39.15 -36.58
CA LYS A 94 -40.83 39.91 -35.36
C LYS A 94 -39.76 39.19 -34.53
N LYS A 95 -38.63 39.84 -34.34
CA LYS A 95 -37.65 39.42 -33.37
C LYS A 95 -38.23 39.57 -31.98
N ARG A 96 -38.21 38.50 -31.22
CA ARG A 96 -38.61 38.53 -29.79
C ARG A 96 -37.39 38.14 -28.98
N TYR A 97 -37.06 38.91 -27.98
CA TYR A 97 -36.06 38.53 -27.00
C TYR A 97 -36.71 38.31 -25.63
N SER A 98 -36.06 37.46 -24.84
CA SER A 98 -36.45 37.23 -23.46
C SER A 98 -35.15 37.08 -22.63
N ARG A 99 -34.99 37.97 -21.68
CA ARG A 99 -33.86 37.95 -20.76
C ARG A 99 -34.40 37.67 -19.37
N SER A 100 -33.82 36.67 -18.69
CA SER A 100 -34.25 36.37 -17.34
C SER A 100 -33.04 36.11 -16.43
N GLY A 101 -33.22 36.52 -15.18
CA GLY A 101 -32.27 36.21 -14.12
C GLY A 101 -33.04 35.61 -12.94
N SER A 102 -32.50 34.61 -12.37
CA SER A 102 -33.13 34.01 -11.17
C SER A 102 -32.11 33.55 -10.16
N UNK A 103 -32.40 33.47 -8.84
CA UNK A 103 -31.72 33.01 -7.82
C UNK A 103 -32.60 32.15 -7.14
N VAL A 104 -32.13 31.12 -6.89
CA VAL A 104 -32.93 30.17 -6.10
C VAL A 104 -32.07 29.63 -4.96
N PHE A 105 -32.57 29.72 -3.74
CA PHE A 105 -31.97 29.05 -2.58
C PHE A 105 -32.94 27.93 -2.17
N SER A 106 -32.37 26.71 -2.00
CA SER A 106 -33.19 25.54 -1.61
C SER A 106 -32.58 24.84 -0.42
N LYS A 107 -33.44 24.28 0.44
CA LYS A 107 -33.04 23.46 1.60
C LYS A 107 -34.05 22.35 1.84
N THR A 108 -33.54 21.13 1.99
CA THR A 108 -34.37 20.01 2.50
C THR A 108 -34.52 20.17 4.00
N LEU A 109 -35.72 20.36 4.48
CA LEU A 109 -36.05 20.51 5.91
C LEU A 109 -36.23 19.14 6.58
N ALA A 110 -36.82 18.19 5.86
CA ALA A 110 -37.03 16.83 6.36
C ALA A 110 -37.02 15.84 5.20
N ASP A 111 -36.26 14.77 5.34
CA ASP A 111 -36.15 13.65 4.39
C ASP A 111 -36.47 12.30 5.09
N PHE A 112 -36.97 12.39 6.31
CA PHE A 112 -37.36 11.24 7.13
C PHE A 112 -36.28 10.16 7.24
N GLY A 113 -34.99 10.62 7.32
CA GLY A 113 -33.86 9.79 7.65
C GLY A 113 -33.00 9.34 6.46
N GLU A 114 -33.31 9.71 5.23
CA GLU A 114 -32.54 9.29 4.05
C GLU A 114 -31.10 9.78 4.14
N THR A 115 -30.90 11.07 4.42
CA THR A 115 -29.54 11.64 4.56
C THR A 115 -28.76 10.97 5.68
N ASP A 116 -29.38 10.74 6.83
CA ASP A 116 -28.71 10.13 7.98
C ASP A 116 -28.23 8.70 7.66
N LEU A 117 -29.06 7.92 6.95
CA LEU A 117 -28.67 6.58 6.50
C LEU A 117 -27.54 6.62 5.48
N LYS A 118 -27.55 7.60 4.56
CA LYS A 118 -26.45 7.80 3.60
C LYS A 118 -25.15 8.16 4.32
N VAL A 119 -25.20 9.00 5.34
CA VAL A 119 -24.04 9.36 6.16
C VAL A 119 -23.49 8.11 6.87
N ASP A 120 -24.36 7.27 7.43
CA ASP A 120 -23.93 6.03 8.09
C ASP A 120 -23.30 5.06 7.09
N ALA A 121 -23.86 4.93 5.89
CA ALA A 121 -23.27 4.11 4.84
C ALA A 121 -21.87 4.65 4.44
N ALA A 122 -21.74 5.98 4.31
CA ALA A 122 -20.46 6.60 4.01
C ALA A 122 -19.42 6.36 5.12
N ARG A 123 -19.82 6.41 6.39
CA ARG A 123 -18.94 6.09 7.52
C ARG A 123 -18.42 4.65 7.44
N HIS A 124 -19.29 3.69 7.14
CA HIS A 124 -18.86 2.29 6.98
C HIS A 124 -17.98 2.10 5.74
N SER A 125 -18.18 2.91 4.69
CA SER A 125 -17.25 2.92 3.56
C SER A 125 -15.85 3.41 3.98
N VAL A 126 -15.78 4.40 4.86
CA VAL A 126 -14.52 4.88 5.45
C VAL A 126 -13.89 3.79 6.32
N ASP A 127 -14.69 3.05 7.11
CA ASP A 127 -14.17 1.92 7.89
C ASP A 127 -13.54 0.86 6.98
N ALA A 128 -14.19 0.55 5.84
CA ALA A 128 -13.65 -0.40 4.86
C ALA A 128 -12.34 0.13 4.27
N ALA A 129 -12.30 1.40 3.88
CA ALA A 129 -11.11 2.02 3.30
C ALA A 129 -9.94 2.06 4.31
N ARG A 130 -10.24 2.25 5.60
CA ARG A 130 -9.23 2.20 6.67
C ARG A 130 -8.63 0.79 6.79
N ALA A 131 -9.48 -0.23 6.76
CA ALA A 131 -9.02 -1.62 6.80
C ALA A 131 -8.19 -1.95 5.54
N ASP A 132 -8.62 -1.47 4.36
CA ASP A 132 -7.86 -1.65 3.12
C ASP A 132 -6.48 -0.97 3.20
N TYR A 133 -6.39 0.21 3.80
CA TYR A 133 -5.11 0.88 4.03
C TYR A 133 -4.20 0.00 4.89
N SER A 134 -4.74 -0.53 5.99
CA SER A 134 -3.97 -1.41 6.89
C SER A 134 -3.50 -2.68 6.18
N SER A 135 -4.30 -3.26 5.28
CA SER A 135 -3.91 -4.43 4.49
C SER A 135 -2.71 -4.11 3.59
N VAL A 136 -2.74 -2.96 2.90
CA VAL A 136 -1.64 -2.52 2.05
C VAL A 136 -0.40 -2.22 2.90
N GLU A 137 -0.56 -1.55 4.04
CA GLU A 137 0.53 -1.25 4.98
C GLU A 137 1.24 -2.53 5.43
N GLN A 138 0.48 -3.57 5.81
CA GLN A 138 1.05 -4.87 6.20
C GLN A 138 1.83 -5.52 5.04
N SER A 139 1.33 -5.37 3.82
CA SER A 139 1.99 -5.92 2.63
C SER A 139 3.31 -5.19 2.35
N VAL A 140 3.33 -3.88 2.49
CA VAL A 140 4.54 -3.06 2.33
C VAL A 140 5.56 -3.45 3.40
N ILE A 141 5.14 -3.55 4.66
CA ILE A 141 6.03 -3.96 5.77
C ILE A 141 6.63 -5.34 5.48
N LEU A 142 5.83 -6.31 5.03
CA LEU A 142 6.36 -7.65 4.72
C LEU A 142 7.36 -7.59 3.56
N SER A 143 7.12 -6.75 2.55
CA SER A 143 8.07 -6.59 1.44
C SER A 143 9.40 -6.00 1.94
N LEU A 144 9.36 -5.04 2.84
CA LEU A 144 10.55 -4.43 3.46
C LEU A 144 11.34 -5.45 4.28
N ILE A 145 10.62 -6.26 5.08
CA ILE A 145 11.23 -7.35 5.87
C ILE A 145 11.91 -8.35 4.93
N THR A 146 11.22 -8.72 3.84
CA THR A 146 11.75 -9.67 2.86
C THR A 146 13.04 -9.11 2.24
N ALA A 147 13.02 -7.86 1.79
CA ALA A 147 14.21 -7.22 1.20
C ALA A 147 15.37 -7.15 2.19
N HIS A 148 15.11 -6.81 3.45
CA HIS A 148 16.13 -6.78 4.51
C HIS A 148 16.77 -8.15 4.71
N LEU A 149 15.93 -9.21 4.81
CA LEU A 149 16.40 -10.58 5.01
C LEU A 149 17.13 -11.12 3.78
N ASP A 150 16.67 -10.75 2.57
CA ASP A 150 17.29 -11.18 1.31
C ASP A 150 18.73 -10.65 1.18
N VAL A 151 18.96 -9.39 1.57
CA VAL A 151 20.33 -8.83 1.56
C VAL A 151 21.23 -9.59 2.55
N ILE A 152 20.74 -9.84 3.77
CA ILE A 152 21.52 -10.59 4.77
C ILE A 152 21.86 -12.00 4.25
N ALA A 153 20.86 -12.69 3.71
CA ALA A 153 21.05 -14.07 3.20
C ALA A 153 21.99 -14.08 1.99
N ALA A 154 21.86 -13.13 1.06
CA ALA A 154 22.72 -13.04 -0.12
C ALA A 154 24.19 -12.76 0.27
N ARG A 155 24.41 -11.90 1.28
CA ARG A 155 25.74 -11.62 1.79
C ARG A 155 26.34 -12.85 2.47
N GLU A 156 25.57 -13.56 3.27
CA GLU A 156 26.02 -14.81 3.93
C GLU A 156 26.36 -15.86 2.87
N GLU A 157 25.51 -16.05 1.85
CA GLU A 157 25.78 -16.99 0.76
C GLU A 157 27.04 -16.62 -0.02
N ALA A 158 27.23 -15.34 -0.38
CA ALA A 158 28.43 -14.88 -1.09
C ALA A 158 29.70 -15.16 -0.28
N SER A 159 29.63 -14.95 1.04
CA SER A 159 30.75 -15.24 1.95
C SER A 159 31.10 -16.75 1.98
N ILE A 160 30.07 -17.60 2.07
CA ILE A 160 30.22 -19.06 2.07
C ILE A 160 30.87 -19.52 0.74
N ARG A 161 30.38 -19.01 -0.40
CA ARG A 161 30.92 -19.39 -1.73
C ARG A 161 32.35 -18.91 -1.92
N LYS A 162 32.67 -17.71 -1.48
CA LYS A 162 34.02 -17.16 -1.54
C LYS A 162 34.99 -18.02 -0.71
N SER A 163 34.56 -18.44 0.49
CA SER A 163 35.34 -19.35 1.33
C SER A 163 35.55 -20.70 0.66
N ASN A 164 34.56 -21.22 -0.04
CA ASN A 164 34.64 -22.48 -0.77
C ASN A 164 35.63 -22.39 -1.94
N ILE A 165 35.65 -21.29 -2.68
CA ILE A 165 36.60 -21.07 -3.76
C ILE A 165 38.04 -21.05 -3.23
N ALA A 166 38.26 -20.34 -2.12
CA ALA A 166 39.63 -20.28 -1.51
C ALA A 166 40.07 -21.70 -1.08
N ARG A 167 39.18 -22.49 -0.51
CA ARG A 167 39.47 -23.88 -0.11
C ARG A 167 39.76 -24.76 -1.33
N LEU A 168 38.92 -24.70 -2.38
CA LEU A 168 39.12 -25.49 -3.60
C LEU A 168 40.41 -25.09 -4.35
N SER A 169 40.74 -23.81 -4.33
CA SER A 169 42.02 -23.32 -4.93
C SER A 169 43.21 -23.92 -4.18
N ALA A 170 43.22 -23.94 -2.84
CA ALA A 170 44.28 -24.53 -2.05
C ALA A 170 44.37 -26.05 -2.31
N GLN A 171 43.25 -26.73 -2.47
CA GLN A 171 43.21 -28.17 -2.75
C GLN A 171 43.76 -28.46 -4.17
N ARG A 172 43.43 -27.62 -5.14
CA ARG A 172 43.93 -27.73 -6.51
C ARG A 172 45.46 -27.60 -6.52
N ASP A 173 46.00 -26.63 -5.77
CA ASP A 173 47.44 -26.44 -5.68
C ASP A 173 48.10 -27.65 -4.99
N ALA A 174 47.51 -28.20 -3.93
CA ALA A 174 47.99 -29.41 -3.28
C ALA A 174 47.96 -30.62 -4.22
N ALA A 175 46.88 -30.76 -5.01
CA ALA A 175 46.76 -31.84 -6.01
C ALA A 175 47.83 -31.73 -7.08
N GLN A 176 48.17 -30.52 -7.51
CA GLN A 176 49.24 -30.28 -8.51
C GLN A 176 50.59 -30.69 -7.97
N ILE A 177 50.91 -30.36 -6.70
CA ILE A 177 52.16 -30.76 -6.04
C ILE A 177 52.23 -32.30 -5.90
N ARG A 178 51.12 -32.93 -5.48
CA ARG A 178 51.07 -34.40 -5.34
C ARG A 178 51.22 -35.11 -6.70
N LEU A 179 50.67 -34.54 -7.76
CA LEU A 179 50.82 -35.10 -9.11
C LEU A 179 52.31 -35.01 -9.53
N ALA A 180 52.99 -33.88 -9.29
CA ALA A 180 54.41 -33.71 -9.60
C ALA A 180 55.27 -34.71 -8.84
N ASN A 181 54.86 -35.10 -7.64
CA ASN A 181 55.61 -36.08 -6.81
C ASN A 181 55.16 -37.53 -7.04
N GLY A 182 54.21 -37.76 -7.98
CA GLY A 182 53.72 -39.09 -8.31
C GLY A 182 52.76 -39.70 -7.30
N SER A 183 52.22 -38.90 -6.36
CA SER A 183 51.30 -39.36 -5.32
C SER A 183 49.85 -38.99 -5.58
N ALA A 184 49.52 -38.46 -6.74
CA ALA A 184 48.16 -38.21 -7.26
C ALA A 184 48.15 -38.51 -8.76
N THR A 185 46.93 -38.68 -9.28
CA THR A 185 46.73 -38.97 -10.72
C THR A 185 46.34 -37.69 -11.48
N PRO A 186 46.50 -37.66 -12.81
CA PRO A 186 45.96 -36.55 -13.60
C PRO A 186 44.47 -36.39 -13.46
N SER A 187 43.70 -37.47 -13.17
CA SER A 187 42.28 -37.44 -12.94
C SER A 187 41.94 -36.67 -11.63
N ASP A 188 42.73 -36.83 -10.58
CA ASP A 188 42.53 -36.11 -9.32
C ASP A 188 42.65 -34.58 -9.51
N LEU A 189 43.67 -34.16 -10.29
CA LEU A 189 43.82 -32.74 -10.61
C LEU A 189 42.69 -32.24 -11.49
N ALA A 190 42.26 -33.00 -12.50
CA ALA A 190 41.16 -32.61 -13.40
C ALA A 190 39.85 -32.49 -12.64
N GLU A 191 39.57 -33.38 -11.66
CA GLU A 191 38.36 -33.31 -10.80
C GLU A 191 38.38 -32.03 -9.98
N THR A 192 39.53 -31.68 -9.37
CA THR A 192 39.65 -30.46 -8.56
C THR A 192 39.49 -29.21 -9.43
N ASP A 193 40.09 -29.20 -10.63
CA ASP A 193 39.94 -28.10 -11.58
C ASP A 193 38.47 -27.92 -12.00
N ALA A 194 37.75 -29.03 -12.25
CA ALA A 194 36.34 -28.99 -12.65
C ALA A 194 35.48 -28.39 -11.53
N ARG A 195 35.69 -28.84 -10.27
CA ARG A 195 34.96 -28.32 -9.10
C ARG A 195 35.24 -26.82 -8.86
N LEU A 196 36.50 -26.42 -9.03
CA LEU A 196 36.91 -25.00 -8.88
C LEU A 196 36.27 -24.13 -9.97
N ALA A 197 36.26 -24.61 -11.23
CA ALA A 197 35.58 -23.88 -12.33
C ALA A 197 34.10 -23.73 -12.10
N ARG A 198 33.44 -24.79 -11.58
CA ARG A 198 32.01 -24.73 -11.21
C ARG A 198 31.77 -23.73 -10.08
N ALA A 199 32.64 -23.73 -9.06
CA ALA A 199 32.52 -22.81 -7.92
C ALA A 199 32.65 -21.34 -8.37
N TYR A 200 33.51 -21.03 -9.33
CA TYR A 200 33.62 -19.69 -9.92
C TYR A 200 32.33 -19.31 -10.67
N SER A 201 31.77 -20.25 -11.45
CA SER A 201 30.51 -20.00 -12.15
C SER A 201 29.37 -19.67 -11.17
N ASP A 202 29.26 -20.46 -10.09
CA ASP A 202 28.23 -20.25 -9.05
C ASP A 202 28.42 -18.91 -8.32
N GLU A 203 29.70 -18.52 -8.07
CA GLU A 203 30.04 -17.26 -7.40
C GLU A 203 29.61 -16.06 -8.25
N ILE A 204 29.80 -16.11 -9.57
CA ILE A 204 29.35 -15.04 -10.48
C ILE A 204 27.83 -14.86 -10.37
N LEU A 205 27.06 -15.95 -10.36
CA LEU A 205 25.61 -15.90 -10.24
C LEU A 205 25.19 -15.34 -8.87
N THR A 206 25.88 -15.75 -7.81
CA THR A 206 25.61 -15.26 -6.45
C THR A 206 25.95 -13.77 -6.29
N ALA A 207 27.03 -13.32 -6.92
CA ALA A 207 27.38 -11.90 -6.90
C ALA A 207 26.30 -11.06 -7.59
N SER A 208 25.75 -11.56 -8.71
CA SER A 208 24.63 -10.89 -9.38
C SER A 208 23.39 -10.86 -8.48
N ALA A 209 23.05 -11.99 -7.85
CA ALA A 209 21.89 -12.07 -6.95
C ALA A 209 22.03 -11.13 -5.73
N LEU A 210 23.25 -10.95 -5.24
CA LEU A 210 23.51 -10.00 -4.15
C LEU A 210 23.23 -8.56 -4.61
N ILE A 211 23.69 -8.19 -5.80
CA ILE A 211 23.40 -6.86 -6.36
C ILE A 211 21.90 -6.67 -6.53
N ASP A 212 21.19 -7.67 -7.06
CA ASP A 212 19.73 -7.61 -7.23
C ASP A 212 19.01 -7.41 -5.89
N ALA A 213 19.47 -8.08 -4.84
CA ALA A 213 18.90 -7.92 -3.49
C ALA A 213 19.14 -6.51 -2.93
N GLU A 214 20.36 -5.99 -3.10
CA GLU A 214 20.72 -4.63 -2.65
C GLU A 214 19.96 -3.55 -3.42
N GLU A 215 19.76 -3.74 -4.73
CA GLU A 215 18.96 -2.81 -5.55
C GLU A 215 17.48 -2.85 -5.17
N THR A 216 16.95 -4.04 -4.86
CA THR A 216 15.57 -4.17 -4.37
C THR A 216 15.41 -3.45 -3.04
N TYR A 217 16.37 -3.63 -2.13
CA TYR A 217 16.37 -2.94 -0.83
C TYR A 217 16.41 -1.41 -1.03
N LEU A 218 17.31 -0.93 -1.89
CA LEU A 218 17.43 0.50 -2.23
C LEU A 218 16.12 1.05 -2.79
N SER A 219 15.51 0.32 -3.71
CA SER A 219 14.24 0.73 -4.34
C SER A 219 13.12 0.90 -3.31
N LEU A 220 13.07 -0.01 -2.32
CA LEU A 220 11.99 0.02 -1.32
C LEU A 220 12.25 1.02 -0.19
N THR A 221 13.52 1.16 0.26
CA THR A 221 13.84 2.00 1.43
C THR A 221 14.31 3.40 1.07
N GLY A 222 14.81 3.58 -0.17
CA GLY A 222 15.49 4.81 -0.57
C GLY A 222 16.93 4.95 -0.07
N UNK A 223 17.40 3.97 0.65
CA UNK A 223 18.65 3.95 1.20
C UNK A 223 19.40 2.76 0.75
N SER A 224 20.69 2.96 0.50
CA SER A 224 21.54 1.81 0.19
C SER A 224 21.76 0.94 1.44
N ALA A 225 21.78 -0.37 1.25
CA ALA A 225 21.94 -1.32 2.34
C ALA A 225 23.32 -1.21 2.99
N GLY A 226 23.41 -0.64 4.18
CA GLY A 226 24.61 -0.62 5.00
C GLY A 226 24.87 -1.98 5.65
N GLU A 227 25.46 -1.98 6.84
CA GLU A 227 25.56 -3.20 7.62
C GLU A 227 24.19 -3.47 8.27
N LEU A 228 23.56 -4.59 7.92
CA LEU A 228 22.21 -4.93 8.38
C LEU A 228 22.27 -5.91 9.56
N ALA A 229 21.50 -5.60 10.62
CA ALA A 229 21.41 -6.48 11.79
C ALA A 229 20.39 -7.59 11.52
N THR A 230 20.76 -8.83 11.87
CA THR A 230 19.81 -9.95 11.78
C THR A 230 18.70 -9.78 12.83
N PRO A 231 17.45 -9.73 12.43
CA PRO A 231 16.35 -9.59 13.39
C PRO A 231 16.13 -10.88 14.18
N ILE A 232 15.38 -10.74 15.26
CA ILE A 232 14.94 -11.91 16.07
C ILE A 232 13.49 -12.24 15.73
N VAL A 233 13.09 -13.47 15.98
CA VAL A 233 11.70 -13.91 15.83
C VAL A 233 10.82 -13.09 16.77
N PRO A 234 9.67 -12.54 16.30
CA PRO A 234 8.78 -11.79 17.19
C PRO A 234 8.36 -12.58 18.43
N GLY A 235 8.32 -11.92 19.60
CA GLY A 235 8.07 -12.58 20.87
C GLY A 235 6.63 -13.05 21.07
N ASP A 236 5.68 -12.45 20.37
CA ASP A 236 4.24 -12.71 20.54
C ASP A 236 3.72 -13.80 19.61
N MET A 237 4.53 -14.84 19.35
CA MET A 237 4.10 -15.93 18.46
C MET A 237 3.01 -16.79 19.11
N PRO A 238 1.97 -17.19 18.37
CA PRO A 238 0.89 -17.98 18.93
C PRO A 238 1.37 -19.42 19.23
N LEU A 239 0.95 -19.94 20.39
CA LEU A 239 1.32 -21.31 20.79
C LEU A 239 0.46 -22.37 20.08
N THR A 240 -0.73 -21.99 19.57
CA THR A 240 -1.64 -22.93 18.93
C THR A 240 -2.24 -22.30 17.65
N ILE A 241 -2.64 -23.19 16.73
CA ILE A 241 -3.36 -22.79 15.52
C ILE A 241 -4.64 -22.00 15.88
N LEU A 242 -5.34 -22.46 16.94
CA LEU A 242 -6.61 -21.84 17.35
C LEU A 242 -6.38 -20.38 17.80
N ALA A 243 -5.32 -20.13 18.58
CA ALA A 243 -4.99 -18.77 19.01
C ALA A 243 -4.66 -17.87 17.81
N ALA A 244 -3.94 -18.41 16.82
CA ALA A 244 -3.62 -17.68 15.60
C ALA A 244 -4.88 -17.33 14.80
N GLU A 245 -5.83 -18.28 14.68
CA GLU A 245 -7.11 -18.07 13.99
C GLU A 245 -7.97 -17.01 14.69
N GLN A 246 -8.04 -17.07 16.03
CA GLN A 246 -8.78 -16.09 16.81
C GLN A 246 -8.22 -14.68 16.64
N SER A 247 -6.89 -14.55 16.64
CA SER A 247 -6.22 -13.27 16.37
C SER A 247 -6.60 -12.74 14.98
N ALA A 248 -6.53 -13.59 13.96
CA ALA A 248 -6.87 -13.19 12.61
C ALA A 248 -8.34 -12.77 12.47
N GLU A 249 -9.24 -13.50 13.13
CA GLU A 249 -10.67 -13.19 13.07
C GLU A 249 -10.97 -11.80 13.67
N GLN A 250 -10.17 -11.37 14.64
CA GLN A 250 -10.33 -10.10 15.33
C GLN A 250 -9.60 -8.95 14.63
N PHE A 251 -8.40 -9.18 14.09
CA PHE A 251 -7.49 -8.10 13.67
C PHE A 251 -7.17 -8.07 12.17
N HIS A 252 -7.51 -9.14 11.41
CA HIS A 252 -7.10 -9.20 10.01
C HIS A 252 -7.82 -8.13 9.18
N PRO A 253 -7.07 -7.21 8.53
CA PRO A 253 -7.71 -6.08 7.85
C PRO A 253 -8.66 -6.50 6.72
N ASP A 254 -8.36 -7.56 5.97
CA ASP A 254 -9.26 -8.02 4.90
C ASP A 254 -10.60 -8.50 5.43
N ILE A 255 -10.64 -9.10 6.65
CA ILE A 255 -11.90 -9.49 7.29
C ILE A 255 -12.67 -8.22 7.72
N LEU A 256 -11.96 -7.26 8.32
CA LEU A 256 -12.58 -6.01 8.77
C LEU A 256 -13.15 -5.21 7.59
N SER A 257 -12.44 -5.19 6.46
CA SER A 257 -12.88 -4.50 5.24
C SER A 257 -14.19 -5.10 4.71
N VAL A 258 -14.26 -6.45 4.56
CA VAL A 258 -15.49 -7.07 4.03
C VAL A 258 -16.66 -6.98 5.01
N ILE A 259 -16.41 -6.94 6.33
CA ILE A 259 -17.45 -6.72 7.33
C ILE A 259 -18.00 -5.29 7.19
N ALA A 260 -17.12 -4.30 7.02
CA ALA A 260 -17.54 -2.91 6.80
C ALA A 260 -18.33 -2.78 5.48
N ALA A 261 -17.88 -3.44 4.42
CA ALA A 261 -18.58 -3.45 3.12
C ALA A 261 -19.98 -4.11 3.25
N GLU A 262 -20.12 -5.17 4.06
CA GLU A 262 -21.43 -5.79 4.33
C GLU A 262 -22.35 -4.79 5.04
N LYS A 263 -21.84 -3.98 5.98
CA LYS A 263 -22.64 -2.96 6.67
C LYS A 263 -23.12 -1.89 5.67
N VAL A 264 -22.30 -1.49 4.71
CA VAL A 264 -22.71 -0.58 3.63
C VAL A 264 -23.84 -1.21 2.81
N ALA A 265 -23.65 -2.47 2.38
CA ALA A 265 -24.66 -3.17 1.58
C ALA A 265 -25.98 -3.33 2.33
N ARG A 266 -25.93 -3.59 3.65
CA ARG A 266 -27.09 -3.71 4.51
C ARG A 266 -27.92 -2.41 4.55
N LEU A 267 -27.23 -1.25 4.53
CA LEU A 267 -27.90 0.06 4.60
C LEU A 267 -28.54 0.47 3.28
N GLN A 268 -28.21 -0.16 2.15
CA GLN A 268 -28.76 0.22 0.85
C GLN A 268 -30.29 0.02 0.77
N PHE A 269 -30.83 -1.01 1.42
CA PHE A 269 -32.29 -1.23 1.42
C PHE A 269 -32.99 -0.17 2.26
N PRO A 270 -32.61 0.12 3.52
CA PRO A 270 -33.20 1.25 4.27
C PRO A 270 -33.07 2.60 3.55
N ILE A 271 -31.95 2.87 2.85
CA ILE A 271 -31.81 4.10 2.06
C ILE A 271 -32.87 4.15 0.96
N LEU A 272 -33.04 3.05 0.23
CA LEU A 272 -34.07 2.97 -0.80
C LEU A 272 -35.45 3.11 -0.21
N GLU A 273 -35.71 2.50 0.95
CA GLU A 273 -36.99 2.66 1.66
C GLU A 273 -37.22 4.11 2.06
N ALA A 274 -36.20 4.80 2.54
CA ALA A 274 -36.27 6.21 2.91
C ALA A 274 -36.53 7.10 1.68
N SER A 275 -35.96 6.78 0.52
CA SER A 275 -36.12 7.58 -0.69
C SER A 275 -37.53 7.58 -1.25
N VAL A 276 -38.42 6.66 -0.81
CA VAL A 276 -39.83 6.66 -1.20
C VAL A 276 -40.74 7.23 -0.09
N LYS A 277 -40.19 7.74 1.01
CA LYS A 277 -40.90 8.44 2.05
C LYS A 277 -41.15 9.91 1.64
N PRO A 278 -42.07 10.62 2.30
CA PRO A 278 -42.27 12.03 2.01
C PRO A 278 -41.00 12.88 2.23
N THR A 279 -40.89 13.98 1.50
CA THR A 279 -39.83 14.99 1.75
C THR A 279 -40.51 16.36 1.95
N LEU A 280 -39.87 17.20 2.74
CA LEU A 280 -40.29 18.57 2.99
C LEU A 280 -39.12 19.51 2.61
N GLY A 281 -39.33 20.36 1.62
CA GLY A 281 -38.35 21.30 1.14
C GLY A 281 -38.83 22.74 1.25
N LEU A 282 -37.90 23.67 1.46
CA LEU A 282 -38.12 25.11 1.42
C LEU A 282 -37.29 25.66 0.28
N SER A 283 -37.92 26.48 -0.59
CA SER A 283 -37.17 27.22 -1.60
C SER A 283 -37.56 28.69 -1.53
N LEU A 284 -36.51 29.56 -1.67
CA LEU A 284 -36.68 30.99 -1.80
C LEU A 284 -36.17 31.33 -3.20
N SER A 285 -37.02 31.95 -4.02
CA SER A 285 -36.62 32.36 -5.38
C SER A 285 -36.90 33.81 -5.62
N ALA A 286 -35.97 34.46 -6.28
CA ALA A 286 -36.13 35.81 -6.82
C ALA A 286 -35.88 35.73 -8.33
N SER A 287 -36.77 36.29 -9.13
CA SER A 287 -36.59 36.30 -10.58
C SER A 287 -36.95 37.66 -11.19
N ALA A 288 -36.25 37.97 -12.24
CA ALA A 288 -36.53 39.17 -13.07
C ALA A 288 -36.61 38.71 -14.51
N LEU A 289 -37.58 39.21 -15.24
CA LEU A 289 -37.86 38.88 -16.64
C LEU A 289 -38.06 40.15 -17.43
N ASP A 290 -37.27 40.36 -18.48
CA ASP A 290 -37.44 41.43 -19.49
C ASP A 290 -37.70 40.75 -20.84
N GLN A 291 -38.83 41.12 -21.50
CA GLN A 291 -39.16 40.50 -22.77
C GLN A 291 -39.96 41.47 -23.67
N THR A 292 -39.76 41.35 -24.98
CA THR A 292 -40.42 42.18 -25.97
C THR A 292 -41.90 41.88 -26.18
N ALA A 293 -42.41 40.79 -25.63
CA ALA A 293 -43.81 40.37 -25.85
C ALA A 293 -44.81 41.12 -24.98
N THR A 294 -44.37 41.68 -23.86
CA THR A 294 -45.20 42.41 -22.92
C THR A 294 -44.52 43.73 -22.53
N SER A 295 -45.29 44.75 -22.25
CA SER A 295 -44.78 46.10 -21.95
C SER A 295 -44.39 46.30 -20.47
N ALA A 296 -44.30 45.22 -19.71
CA ALA A 296 -43.96 45.30 -18.28
C ALA A 296 -42.91 44.28 -17.94
N ASP A 297 -41.79 44.75 -17.41
CA ASP A 297 -40.78 43.89 -16.75
C ASP A 297 -41.45 43.23 -15.52
N LYS A 298 -41.13 42.00 -15.32
CA LYS A 298 -41.69 41.24 -14.18
C LYS A 298 -40.60 40.89 -13.18
N GLU A 299 -40.79 41.33 -11.97
CA GLU A 299 -39.95 40.91 -10.84
C GLU A 299 -40.83 40.11 -9.86
N GLU A 300 -40.29 39.02 -9.39
CA GLU A 300 -41.03 38.14 -8.50
C GLU A 300 -40.12 37.63 -7.37
N LEU A 301 -40.57 37.72 -6.13
CA LEU A 301 -39.94 37.13 -4.99
C LEU A 301 -40.93 36.13 -4.36
N SER A 302 -40.50 34.87 -4.24
CA SER A 302 -41.40 33.84 -3.67
C SER A 302 -40.69 32.96 -2.67
N ALA A 303 -41.45 32.52 -1.67
CA ALA A 303 -41.03 31.50 -0.70
C ALA A 303 -42.01 30.34 -0.82
N THR A 304 -41.47 29.16 -1.13
CA THR A 304 -42.28 27.97 -1.39
C THR A 304 -41.90 26.87 -0.43
N LEU A 305 -42.91 26.38 0.33
CA LEU A 305 -42.76 25.17 1.16
C LEU A 305 -43.38 24.01 0.39
N THR A 306 -42.58 23.01 0.05
CA THR A 306 -43.01 21.88 -0.78
C THR A 306 -43.00 20.60 0.02
N PHE A 307 -44.18 19.96 0.17
CA PHE A 307 -44.30 18.61 0.67
C PHE A 307 -44.48 17.67 -0.54
N SER A 308 -43.58 16.71 -0.70
CA SER A 308 -43.58 15.78 -1.83
C SER A 308 -43.61 14.34 -1.31
N THR A 309 -44.52 13.52 -1.83
CA THR A 309 -44.56 12.10 -1.48
C THR A 309 -44.88 11.27 -2.73
N PRO A 310 -44.09 10.24 -3.03
CA PRO A 310 -44.45 9.31 -4.10
C PRO A 310 -45.77 8.61 -3.79
N PHE A 311 -46.71 8.66 -4.72
CA PHE A 311 -48.01 8.04 -4.56
C PHE A 311 -48.03 6.58 -5.00
N LEU A 312 -47.22 6.22 -5.99
CA LEU A 312 -47.13 4.86 -6.53
C LEU A 312 -45.71 4.37 -6.56
N VAL A 313 -45.49 3.15 -6.08
CA VAL A 313 -44.17 2.47 -6.16
C VAL A 313 -44.08 1.76 -7.50
N THR A 314 -43.13 2.15 -8.31
CA THR A 314 -42.94 1.62 -9.66
C THR A 314 -42.31 0.22 -9.64
N ASN A 315 -42.45 -0.51 -10.77
CA ASN A 315 -41.72 -1.77 -10.94
C ASN A 315 -40.20 -1.60 -10.88
N SER A 316 -39.67 -0.46 -11.32
CA SER A 316 -38.27 -0.11 -11.20
C SER A 316 -37.86 -0.12 -9.72
N THR A 317 -38.61 0.56 -8.85
CA THR A 317 -38.30 0.60 -7.41
C THR A 317 -38.36 -0.81 -6.79
N ARG A 318 -39.33 -1.61 -7.17
CA ARG A 318 -39.48 -3.00 -6.67
C ARG A 318 -38.27 -3.86 -7.11
N SER A 319 -37.83 -3.70 -8.36
CA SER A 319 -36.67 -4.43 -8.90
C SER A 319 -35.39 -3.98 -8.19
N LEU A 320 -35.24 -2.68 -7.94
CA LEU A 320 -34.11 -2.14 -7.21
C LEU A 320 -34.09 -2.66 -5.76
N ALA A 321 -35.24 -2.78 -5.11
CA ALA A 321 -35.34 -3.37 -3.77
C ALA A 321 -34.82 -4.82 -3.76
N ARG A 322 -35.24 -5.63 -4.75
CA ARG A 322 -34.77 -7.01 -4.85
C ARG A 322 -33.26 -7.06 -5.13
N LYS A 323 -32.77 -6.16 -5.98
CA LYS A 323 -31.34 -6.05 -6.29
C LYS A 323 -30.54 -5.74 -5.02
N THR A 324 -30.95 -4.74 -4.22
CA THR A 324 -30.23 -4.38 -2.99
C THR A 324 -30.23 -5.52 -1.97
N LEU A 325 -31.35 -6.24 -1.82
CA LEU A 325 -31.42 -7.40 -0.93
C LEU A 325 -30.49 -8.52 -1.40
N SER A 326 -30.45 -8.78 -2.72
CA SER A 326 -29.54 -9.78 -3.30
C SER A 326 -28.08 -9.38 -3.10
N SER A 327 -27.74 -8.10 -3.28
CA SER A 327 -26.37 -7.59 -3.06
C SER A 327 -25.98 -7.71 -1.59
N HIS A 328 -26.90 -7.45 -0.65
CA HIS A 328 -26.63 -7.65 0.78
C HIS A 328 -26.40 -9.15 1.09
N ASN A 329 -27.22 -10.04 0.51
CA ASN A 329 -27.01 -11.48 0.70
C ASN A 329 -25.66 -11.93 0.10
N GLN A 330 -25.29 -11.39 -1.06
CA GLN A 330 -23.96 -11.63 -1.64
C GLN A 330 -22.86 -11.23 -0.65
N SER A 331 -22.93 -10.02 -0.09
CA SER A 331 -21.89 -9.54 0.83
C SER A 331 -21.74 -10.39 2.09
N LYS A 332 -22.83 -11.05 2.56
CA LYS A 332 -22.75 -12.01 3.66
C LYS A 332 -21.91 -13.24 3.28
N PHE A 333 -22.08 -13.72 2.05
CA PHE A 333 -21.27 -14.84 1.54
C PHE A 333 -19.80 -14.40 1.34
N ASP A 334 -19.57 -13.16 0.92
CA ASP A 334 -18.22 -12.62 0.76
C ASP A 334 -17.50 -12.57 2.12
N VAL A 335 -18.19 -12.18 3.20
CA VAL A 335 -17.64 -12.22 4.57
C VAL A 335 -17.27 -13.66 4.96
N ALA A 336 -18.19 -14.61 4.72
CA ALA A 336 -17.94 -16.02 5.06
C ALA A 336 -16.75 -16.58 4.28
N GLU A 337 -16.66 -16.24 2.99
CA GLU A 337 -15.54 -16.67 2.13
C GLU A 337 -14.22 -16.06 2.58
N GLN A 338 -14.20 -14.76 2.89
CA GLN A 338 -12.96 -14.12 3.37
C GLN A 338 -12.48 -14.75 4.69
N LYS A 339 -13.40 -15.04 5.61
CA LYS A 339 -13.04 -15.74 6.85
C LYS A 339 -12.42 -17.12 6.57
N ARG A 340 -12.96 -17.88 5.60
CA ARG A 340 -12.38 -19.19 5.21
C ARG A 340 -10.99 -19.03 4.61
N LYS A 341 -10.81 -18.06 3.71
CA LYS A 341 -9.51 -17.77 3.08
C LYS A 341 -8.46 -17.38 4.12
N THR A 342 -8.80 -16.47 5.01
CA THR A 342 -7.88 -16.02 6.07
C THR A 342 -7.54 -17.17 7.01
N ARG A 343 -8.53 -17.99 7.42
CA ARG A 343 -8.28 -19.16 8.27
C ARG A 343 -7.31 -20.14 7.61
N LEU A 344 -7.47 -20.40 6.30
CA LEU A 344 -6.55 -21.26 5.55
C LEU A 344 -5.15 -20.65 5.50
N ALA A 345 -5.04 -19.35 5.22
CA ALA A 345 -3.75 -18.64 5.18
C ALA A 345 -3.03 -18.74 6.53
N VAL A 346 -3.75 -18.52 7.63
CA VAL A 346 -3.20 -18.64 9.00
C VAL A 346 -2.68 -20.05 9.26
N ARG A 347 -3.47 -21.08 8.93
CA ARG A 347 -3.07 -22.48 9.12
C ARG A 347 -1.80 -22.81 8.33
N ASN A 348 -1.74 -22.35 7.09
CA ASN A 348 -0.58 -22.59 6.24
C ASN A 348 0.65 -21.85 6.78
N ALA A 349 0.52 -20.59 7.18
CA ALA A 349 1.62 -19.81 7.75
C ALA A 349 2.11 -20.41 9.07
N PHE A 350 1.19 -20.87 9.94
CA PHE A 350 1.54 -21.52 11.21
C PHE A 350 2.36 -22.78 10.96
N ARG A 351 1.88 -23.64 10.04
CA ARG A 351 2.59 -24.89 9.71
C ARG A 351 3.96 -24.60 9.07
N ALA A 352 4.02 -23.62 8.17
CA ALA A 352 5.27 -23.25 7.51
C ALA A 352 6.31 -22.75 8.52
N PHE A 353 5.88 -21.93 9.49
CA PHE A 353 6.77 -21.46 10.55
C PHE A 353 7.33 -22.62 11.38
N HIS A 354 6.46 -23.50 11.90
CA HIS A 354 6.92 -24.63 12.71
C HIS A 354 7.75 -25.64 11.90
N ALA A 355 7.42 -25.85 10.63
CA ALA A 355 8.23 -26.72 9.76
C ALA A 355 9.63 -26.13 9.56
N SER A 356 9.73 -24.80 9.36
CA SER A 356 11.05 -24.16 9.19
C SER A 356 11.88 -24.21 10.47
N GLN A 357 11.25 -24.14 11.65
CA GLN A 357 11.96 -24.34 12.93
C GLN A 357 12.52 -25.76 13.04
N GLY A 358 11.70 -26.78 12.76
CA GLY A 358 12.15 -28.18 12.77
C GLY A 358 13.24 -28.43 11.73
N GLN A 359 13.15 -27.79 10.57
CA GLN A 359 14.18 -27.88 9.54
C GLN A 359 15.50 -27.26 10.03
N LEU A 360 15.44 -26.13 10.76
CA LEU A 360 16.63 -25.48 11.31
C LEU A 360 17.35 -26.43 12.28
N ASP A 361 16.61 -27.09 13.19
CA ASP A 361 17.19 -28.04 14.13
C ASP A 361 17.87 -29.22 13.40
N ALA A 362 17.25 -29.72 12.33
CA ALA A 362 17.81 -30.82 11.53
C ALA A 362 19.09 -30.36 10.79
N VAL A 363 19.09 -29.16 10.23
CA VAL A 363 20.26 -28.64 9.51
C VAL A 363 21.42 -28.34 10.48
N MET A 364 21.14 -27.91 11.71
CA MET A 364 22.16 -27.74 12.75
C MET A 364 22.84 -29.08 13.07
N SER A 365 22.08 -30.15 13.14
CA SER A 365 22.62 -31.52 13.36
C SER A 365 23.43 -31.96 12.12
N GLU A 366 22.93 -31.67 10.92
CA GLU A 366 23.61 -31.97 9.64
C GLU A 366 24.97 -31.30 9.58
N ILE A 367 25.06 -30.01 9.92
CA ILE A 367 26.34 -29.27 9.91
C ILE A 367 27.33 -29.89 10.87
N THR A 368 26.89 -30.25 12.08
CA THR A 368 27.76 -30.86 13.07
C THR A 368 28.36 -32.17 12.54
N ALA A 369 27.52 -33.03 11.94
CA ALA A 369 27.97 -34.28 11.35
C ALA A 369 28.85 -34.09 10.13
N ALA A 370 28.50 -33.15 9.22
CA ALA A 370 29.27 -32.88 8.01
C ALA A 370 30.64 -32.29 8.34
N GLN A 371 30.70 -31.45 9.37
CA GLN A 371 31.99 -30.89 9.83
C GLN A 371 32.93 -31.98 10.32
N LEU A 372 32.43 -32.88 11.20
CA LEU A 372 33.22 -34.01 11.69
C LEU A 372 33.67 -34.91 10.54
N LEU A 373 32.76 -35.16 9.56
CA LEU A 373 33.10 -35.96 8.38
C LEU A 373 34.24 -35.33 7.58
N ALA A 374 34.17 -34.02 7.33
CA ALA A 374 35.17 -33.31 6.54
C ALA A 374 36.52 -33.28 7.24
N GLU A 375 36.54 -33.07 8.58
CA GLU A 375 37.74 -33.07 9.40
C GLU A 375 38.43 -34.43 9.37
N ASN A 376 37.64 -35.48 9.58
CA ASN A 376 38.17 -36.86 9.58
C ASN A 376 38.64 -37.30 8.20
N ALA A 377 37.89 -36.96 7.14
CA ALA A 377 38.31 -37.29 5.76
C ALA A 377 39.68 -36.67 5.41
N ALA A 378 39.93 -35.44 5.85
CA ALA A 378 41.22 -34.79 5.60
C ALA A 378 42.36 -35.58 6.29
N ILE A 379 42.16 -35.99 7.53
CA ILE A 379 43.16 -36.81 8.30
C ILE A 379 43.33 -38.18 7.64
N GLU A 380 42.27 -38.85 7.26
CA GLU A 380 42.30 -40.18 6.66
C GLU A 380 43.00 -40.16 5.29
N VAL A 381 42.88 -39.06 4.52
CA VAL A 381 43.61 -38.90 3.26
C VAL A 381 45.10 -38.71 3.53
N GLU A 382 45.50 -37.97 4.58
CA GLU A 382 46.89 -37.76 4.95
C GLU A 382 47.56 -39.08 5.31
N PHE A 383 46.83 -39.99 5.96
CA PHE A 383 47.34 -41.33 6.32
C PHE A 383 47.13 -42.38 5.21
N GLY A 384 46.58 -41.99 4.05
CA GLY A 384 46.38 -42.90 2.94
C GLY A 384 45.23 -43.88 3.09
N VAL A 385 44.35 -43.66 4.05
CA VAL A 385 43.17 -44.51 4.31
C VAL A 385 42.05 -44.21 3.31
N LYS A 386 41.91 -42.94 2.92
CA LYS A 386 40.89 -42.48 1.95
C LYS A 386 41.56 -41.80 0.75
N THR A 387 40.77 -41.62 -0.30
CA THR A 387 41.17 -40.94 -1.52
C THR A 387 40.93 -39.42 -1.42
N MET A 388 41.57 -38.66 -2.28
CA MET A 388 41.33 -37.23 -2.46
C MET A 388 39.85 -36.96 -2.80
N LEU A 389 39.24 -37.83 -3.60
CA LEU A 389 37.83 -37.71 -3.96
C LEU A 389 36.92 -37.80 -2.71
N ASP A 390 37.23 -38.75 -1.80
CA ASP A 390 36.44 -38.89 -0.55
C ASP A 390 36.54 -37.60 0.28
N GLN A 391 37.67 -36.95 0.34
CA GLN A 391 37.85 -35.68 1.05
C GLN A 391 37.04 -34.57 0.35
N LEU A 392 37.11 -34.44 -0.98
CA LEU A 392 36.36 -33.43 -1.73
C LEU A 392 34.89 -33.60 -1.55
N ASP A 393 34.38 -34.85 -1.51
CA ASP A 393 32.93 -35.14 -1.32
C ASP A 393 32.50 -34.80 0.11
N ALA A 394 33.31 -35.09 1.12
CA ALA A 394 32.99 -34.73 2.52
C ALA A 394 32.95 -33.20 2.69
N GLU A 395 33.89 -32.47 2.09
CA GLU A 395 33.92 -31.02 2.14
C GLU A 395 32.79 -30.38 1.34
N GLN A 396 32.37 -31.00 0.22
CA GLN A 396 31.19 -30.55 -0.55
C GLN A 396 29.92 -30.70 0.31
N SER A 397 29.79 -31.81 1.03
CA SER A 397 28.67 -32.04 1.94
C SER A 397 28.58 -30.94 3.02
N LEU A 398 29.73 -30.57 3.60
CA LEU A 398 29.79 -29.47 4.59
C LEU A 398 29.41 -28.13 3.96
N PHE A 399 29.92 -27.84 2.77
CA PHE A 399 29.59 -26.61 2.04
C PHE A 399 28.07 -26.52 1.78
N ASP A 400 27.48 -27.61 1.27
CA ASP A 400 26.04 -27.67 0.98
C ASP A 400 25.20 -27.48 2.26
N ALA A 401 25.64 -28.08 3.38
CA ALA A 401 24.98 -27.91 4.67
C ALA A 401 25.05 -26.45 5.16
N LYS A 402 26.18 -25.77 4.96
CA LYS A 402 26.29 -24.33 5.30
C LYS A 402 25.37 -23.46 4.48
N LEU A 403 25.24 -23.69 3.17
CA LEU A 403 24.29 -22.98 2.32
C LEU A 403 22.85 -23.21 2.80
N ARG A 404 22.52 -24.46 3.09
CA ARG A 404 21.19 -24.84 3.59
C ARG A 404 20.90 -24.14 4.92
N MET A 405 21.90 -24.02 5.80
CA MET A 405 21.76 -23.30 7.08
C MET A 405 21.40 -21.82 6.84
N ALA A 406 22.11 -21.12 5.96
CA ALA A 406 21.84 -19.71 5.66
C ALA A 406 20.40 -19.55 5.15
N GLN A 407 19.98 -20.37 4.20
CA GLN A 407 18.61 -20.36 3.64
C GLN A 407 17.55 -20.68 4.69
N THR A 408 17.82 -21.65 5.57
CA THR A 408 16.85 -22.07 6.60
C THR A 408 16.69 -20.98 7.67
N LYS A 409 17.78 -20.33 8.08
CA LYS A 409 17.70 -19.19 9.02
C LYS A 409 16.79 -18.08 8.46
N GLN A 410 16.99 -17.72 7.19
CA GLN A 410 16.15 -16.73 6.51
C GLN A 410 14.69 -17.18 6.49
N ALA A 411 14.44 -18.46 6.14
CA ALA A 411 13.09 -19.01 6.04
C ALA A 411 12.36 -18.98 7.39
N VAL A 412 13.04 -19.28 8.51
CA VAL A 412 12.43 -19.19 9.83
C VAL A 412 11.94 -17.78 10.13
N LEU A 413 12.80 -16.78 9.89
CA LEU A 413 12.45 -15.38 10.14
C LEU A 413 11.32 -14.92 9.24
N LEU A 414 11.41 -15.20 7.95
CA LEU A 414 10.39 -14.80 6.97
C LEU A 414 9.04 -15.45 7.28
N ASN A 415 9.03 -16.75 7.62
CA ASN A 415 7.79 -17.45 7.95
C ASN A 415 7.19 -16.96 9.28
N ALA A 416 8.03 -16.51 10.23
CA ALA A 416 7.54 -15.87 11.46
C ALA A 416 6.76 -14.60 11.14
N PHE A 417 7.35 -13.71 10.31
CA PHE A 417 6.68 -12.46 9.94
C PHE A 417 5.44 -12.70 9.05
N LYS A 418 5.48 -13.70 8.17
CA LYS A 418 4.30 -14.11 7.39
C LYS A 418 3.16 -14.59 8.29
N LEU A 419 3.48 -15.28 9.38
CA LEU A 419 2.47 -15.70 10.36
C LEU A 419 1.87 -14.48 11.07
N VAL A 420 2.71 -13.51 11.48
CA VAL A 420 2.24 -12.27 12.12
C VAL A 420 1.32 -11.50 11.15
N GLN A 421 1.68 -11.43 9.86
CA GLN A 421 0.83 -10.81 8.83
C GLN A 421 -0.50 -11.57 8.68
N ALA A 422 -0.45 -12.91 8.59
CA ALA A 422 -1.66 -13.72 8.43
C ALA A 422 -2.61 -13.58 9.62
N MET A 423 -2.07 -13.28 10.82
CA MET A 423 -2.87 -12.95 12.00
C MET A 423 -3.40 -11.52 12.00
N GLY A 424 -3.02 -10.69 11.02
CA GLY A 424 -3.43 -9.29 10.93
C GLY A 424 -2.71 -8.37 11.89
N ARG A 425 -1.54 -8.76 12.40
CA ARG A 425 -0.83 -8.02 13.45
C ARG A 425 0.49 -7.40 12.98
N LEU A 426 0.78 -7.44 11.69
CA LEU A 426 2.02 -6.87 11.15
C LEU A 426 1.84 -5.36 10.90
N SER A 427 1.91 -4.59 11.98
CA SER A 427 1.72 -3.13 11.93
C SER A 427 2.99 -2.40 12.39
N PRO A 428 3.14 -1.12 12.12
CA PRO A 428 4.25 -0.31 12.68
C PRO A 428 4.45 -0.45 14.19
N UNK A 429 3.52 -0.71 14.74
CA UNK A 429 3.53 -0.90 16.08
C UNK A 429 4.32 -2.03 16.56
N UNK A 430 4.46 -3.06 15.75
CA UNK A 430 5.21 -4.12 15.98
C UNK A 430 6.57 -3.84 16.07
N PHE A 431 7.07 -2.72 15.52
CA PHE A 431 8.45 -2.26 15.42
C PHE A 431 8.72 -1.04 16.32
N ASP A 432 7.88 -0.76 17.24
CA ASP A 432 7.94 0.46 18.09
C ASP A 432 7.91 1.75 17.24
N LEU A 433 7.24 1.70 16.09
CA LEU A 433 7.04 2.86 15.22
C LEU A 433 5.65 3.45 15.48
N ILE A 434 5.55 4.77 15.39
CA ILE A 434 4.26 5.47 15.55
C ILE A 434 3.43 5.22 14.28
N GLU A 435 2.22 4.71 14.46
CA GLU A 435 1.28 4.56 13.34
C GLU A 435 0.94 5.94 12.77
N LYS A 436 1.02 6.07 11.45
CA LYS A 436 0.71 7.31 10.76
C LYS A 436 -0.78 7.61 10.94
N ASN A 437 -1.10 8.81 11.40
CA ASN A 437 -2.50 9.21 11.54
C ASN A 437 -3.07 9.54 10.16
N ILE A 438 -3.72 8.56 9.54
CA ILE A 438 -4.32 8.73 8.21
C ILE A 438 -5.59 9.58 8.24
N ASP A 439 -6.13 9.83 9.43
CA ASP A 439 -7.32 10.68 9.60
C ASP A 439 -7.02 12.17 9.52
N LEU A 440 -5.74 12.57 9.52
CA LEU A 440 -5.38 13.97 9.34
C LEU A 440 -5.79 14.44 7.95
N ASP A 441 -6.54 15.52 7.92
CA ASP A 441 -6.93 16.15 6.66
C ASP A 441 -5.71 16.82 6.04
N LEU A 442 -5.20 16.21 4.99
CA LEU A 442 -4.11 16.77 4.19
C LEU A 442 -4.61 17.85 3.24
N ILE A 443 -5.94 17.99 3.12
CA ILE A 443 -6.58 19.02 2.28
C ILE A 443 -6.85 20.22 3.20
N PRO A 444 -6.30 21.39 2.88
CA PRO A 444 -6.59 22.59 3.67
C PRO A 444 -8.11 22.86 3.73
N GLU A 445 -8.60 23.33 4.88
CA GLU A 445 -10.00 23.73 5.00
C GLU A 445 -10.31 24.79 3.92
N PRO A 446 -11.46 24.66 3.24
CA PRO A 446 -11.82 25.64 2.21
C PRO A 446 -11.85 27.06 2.81
N SER A 447 -11.08 27.95 2.23
CA SER A 447 -11.13 29.36 2.59
C SER A 447 -12.54 29.87 2.24
N SER A 448 -13.14 30.66 3.10
CA SER A 448 -14.51 31.20 2.96
C SER A 448 -14.66 32.24 1.85
N ARG A 449 -13.72 32.33 0.94
CA ARG A 449 -13.71 33.34 -0.15
C ARG A 449 -14.37 32.77 -1.39
N UNK A 450 -15.48 33.04 -1.65
CA UNK A 450 -16.05 32.85 -2.50
C UNK A 450 -16.76 31.77 -2.50
N PRO A 451 -17.81 31.95 -2.28
CA PRO A 451 -18.62 30.75 -2.22
C PRO A 451 -18.90 30.08 -3.60
N TYR A 452 -18.47 30.70 -4.65
CA TYR A 452 -18.67 30.20 -6.01
C TYR A 452 -17.38 29.70 -6.67
N MET A 453 -16.28 29.68 -5.92
CA MET A 453 -15.02 29.08 -6.38
C MET A 453 -14.75 27.80 -5.57
N LEU A 454 -14.28 26.78 -6.26
CA LEU A 454 -13.78 25.60 -5.55
C LEU A 454 -12.58 26.02 -4.70
N PRO A 455 -12.60 25.75 -3.39
CA PRO A 455 -11.54 26.24 -2.50
C PRO A 455 -10.24 25.45 -2.58
N ILE A 456 -10.11 24.57 -3.56
CA ILE A 456 -8.98 23.69 -3.72
C ILE A 456 -8.22 24.07 -4.97
N SER A 457 -6.98 24.52 -4.81
CA SER A 457 -6.07 24.65 -5.94
C SER A 457 -5.43 23.28 -6.18
N VAL A 458 -5.44 22.84 -7.42
CA VAL A 458 -4.67 21.66 -7.80
C VAL A 458 -3.21 22.09 -7.78
N GLY A 459 -2.47 21.61 -6.80
CA GLY A 459 -1.02 21.85 -6.73
C GLY A 459 -0.32 21.24 -7.95
N GLU A 460 0.66 21.94 -8.49
CA GLU A 460 1.52 21.44 -9.56
C GLU A 460 2.45 20.33 -9.05
#